data_b85381efc6684c018ee890f711b89192
#
_entry.id   b85381efc6684c018ee890f711b89192
#
_cell.length_a   1.000
_cell.length_b   1.000
_cell.length_c   1.000
_cell.angle_alpha   90.00
_cell.angle_beta   90.00
_cell.angle_gamma   90.00
#
_symmetry.space_group_name_H-M   'P 1'
#
loop_
_entity.id
_entity.type
_entity.pdbx_description
1 polymer ?
#
loop_
_entity_poly.entity_id
_entity_poly.type
_entity_poly.pdbx_seq_one_letter_code
_entity_poly.pdbx_strand_id
1 'polypeptide(L)'
;MKRGRGRAAPARRSDGIAGVGSPQGPNRQPGRDFEEVRERDPDGRIVVHHRTVDMLQRMLQSKRINEAMHSAAREFQTNFTIANLDPLRALPVLRVPAPRGEVDLNERQLHARRRVLEAVQALGGISSPAGSCIWHVVGLQRSVREWALRQGWGGRPVRQEQAQGILIAALGVLAGHRWQ
;
A
#
# COMPACT_ATOMS: atom_id res chain seq x y z
N MET A 1 0.17 71.93 -30.55
CA MET A 1 1.51 71.72 -31.09
C MET A 1 2.33 70.83 -30.16
N LYS A 2 2.74 69.72 -30.57
CA LYS A 2 3.98 68.94 -30.42
C LYS A 2 3.69 67.45 -30.40
N ARG A 3 4.15 66.81 -31.47
CA ARG A 3 4.14 65.38 -31.71
C ARG A 3 5.21 64.69 -30.86
N GLY A 4 4.90 63.61 -30.21
CA GLY A 4 5.83 62.68 -29.53
C GLY A 4 5.77 61.30 -30.16
N ARG A 5 6.82 60.94 -30.87
CA ARG A 5 7.01 59.66 -31.59
C ARG A 5 7.19 58.53 -30.61
N GLY A 6 6.35 57.53 -30.74
CA GLY A 6 6.51 56.23 -30.10
C GLY A 6 7.68 55.44 -30.69
N ARG A 7 8.53 54.95 -29.84
CA ARG A 7 9.67 54.08 -30.16
C ARG A 7 9.22 52.64 -29.97
N ALA A 8 9.16 51.88 -31.05
CA ALA A 8 8.91 50.45 -31.03
C ALA A 8 10.12 49.71 -30.42
N ALA A 9 9.84 48.82 -29.46
CA ALA A 9 10.83 47.90 -28.91
C ALA A 9 10.90 46.61 -29.79
N PRO A 10 12.08 46.01 -29.96
CA PRO A 10 12.25 44.85 -30.78
C PRO A 10 11.71 43.58 -30.09
N ALA A 11 10.99 42.79 -30.83
CA ALA A 11 10.52 41.48 -30.40
C ALA A 11 11.70 40.53 -30.05
N ARG A 12 11.75 40.05 -28.81
CA ARG A 12 12.62 38.93 -28.44
C ARG A 12 12.04 37.64 -28.98
N ARG A 13 12.77 37.03 -29.88
CA ARG A 13 12.57 35.64 -30.28
C ARG A 13 12.87 34.75 -29.06
N SER A 14 11.87 34.06 -28.56
CA SER A 14 12.03 32.96 -27.62
C SER A 14 12.33 31.70 -28.43
N ASP A 15 13.61 31.34 -28.47
CA ASP A 15 14.02 30.03 -28.95
C ASP A 15 13.40 28.97 -28.03
N GLY A 16 12.51 28.16 -28.65
CA GLY A 16 11.87 27.05 -27.99
C GLY A 16 12.90 25.97 -27.62
N ILE A 17 13.23 25.91 -26.33
CA ILE A 17 13.84 24.72 -25.79
C ILE A 17 12.72 23.68 -25.68
N ALA A 18 12.78 22.71 -26.58
CA ALA A 18 11.92 21.52 -26.51
C ALA A 18 12.01 20.92 -25.10
N GLY A 19 10.91 20.96 -24.37
CA GLY A 19 10.80 20.34 -23.07
C GLY A 19 11.12 18.87 -23.18
N VAL A 20 12.26 18.47 -22.65
CA VAL A 20 12.53 17.08 -22.31
C VAL A 20 11.46 16.67 -21.31
N GLY A 21 10.52 15.85 -21.78
CA GLY A 21 9.46 15.32 -20.95
C GLY A 21 10.08 14.68 -19.72
N SER A 22 9.72 15.17 -18.55
CA SER A 22 10.09 14.53 -17.29
C SER A 22 9.69 13.07 -17.37
N PRO A 23 10.57 12.11 -17.06
CA PRO A 23 10.21 10.70 -17.03
C PRO A 23 9.02 10.56 -16.09
N GLN A 24 7.92 10.05 -16.61
CA GLN A 24 6.74 9.73 -15.81
C GLN A 24 7.20 8.78 -14.72
N GLY A 25 7.19 9.26 -13.47
CA GLY A 25 7.53 8.45 -12.32
C GLY A 25 6.66 7.18 -12.29
N PRO A 26 7.13 6.10 -11.64
CA PRO A 26 6.45 4.83 -11.63
C PRO A 26 5.00 5.02 -11.20
N ASN A 27 4.10 4.36 -11.94
CA ASN A 27 2.66 4.38 -11.75
C ASN A 27 2.34 4.27 -10.24
N ARG A 28 2.04 5.41 -9.61
CA ARG A 28 1.76 5.51 -8.18
C ARG A 28 0.44 4.80 -7.91
N GLN A 29 0.52 3.53 -7.54
CA GLN A 29 -0.65 2.84 -7.01
C GLN A 29 -1.06 3.55 -5.71
N PRO A 30 -2.33 4.01 -5.60
CA PRO A 30 -2.78 4.69 -4.39
C PRO A 30 -2.64 3.73 -3.20
N GLY A 31 -2.00 4.21 -2.12
CA GLY A 31 -1.84 3.46 -0.87
C GLY A 31 -0.48 2.81 -0.63
N ARG A 32 0.48 2.93 -1.54
CA ARG A 32 1.87 2.50 -1.29
C ARG A 32 2.76 3.71 -1.03
N ASP A 33 3.38 3.72 0.14
CA ASP A 33 4.45 4.68 0.42
C ASP A 33 5.72 4.20 -0.28
N PHE A 34 6.32 5.07 -1.09
CA PHE A 34 7.59 4.83 -1.75
C PHE A 34 8.67 5.65 -1.05
N GLU A 35 9.78 5.04 -0.79
CA GLU A 35 11.00 5.71 -0.35
C GLU A 35 11.89 5.94 -1.57
N GLU A 36 12.34 7.19 -1.73
CA GLU A 36 13.32 7.54 -2.74
C GLU A 36 14.69 7.10 -2.24
N VAL A 37 15.28 6.11 -2.90
CA VAL A 37 16.63 5.62 -2.60
C VAL A 37 17.57 6.13 -3.66
N ARG A 38 18.63 6.82 -3.23
CA ARG A 38 19.69 7.33 -4.11
C ARG A 38 20.90 6.44 -3.95
N GLU A 39 21.21 5.70 -4.99
CA GLU A 39 22.39 4.85 -5.05
C GLU A 39 23.36 5.35 -6.12
N ARG A 40 24.65 5.09 -5.90
CA ARG A 40 25.67 5.35 -6.91
C ARG A 40 25.85 4.11 -7.75
N ASP A 41 25.64 4.27 -9.06
CA ASP A 41 25.96 3.24 -10.03
C ASP A 41 27.49 3.03 -10.12
N PRO A 42 27.99 1.86 -10.56
CA PRO A 42 29.42 1.62 -10.80
C PRO A 42 30.09 2.70 -11.66
N ASP A 43 29.33 3.34 -12.54
CA ASP A 43 29.77 4.47 -13.38
C ASP A 43 29.84 5.82 -12.63
N GLY A 44 29.57 5.83 -11.32
CA GLY A 44 29.59 7.04 -10.47
C GLY A 44 28.38 7.96 -10.60
N ARG A 45 27.39 7.59 -11.42
CA ARG A 45 26.13 8.36 -11.57
C ARG A 45 25.19 8.07 -10.41
N ILE A 46 24.49 9.11 -9.96
CA ILE A 46 23.43 8.95 -8.95
C ILE A 46 22.17 8.47 -9.67
N VAL A 47 21.75 7.25 -9.37
CA VAL A 47 20.48 6.68 -9.84
C VAL A 47 19.47 6.78 -8.72
N VAL A 48 18.32 7.33 -9.03
CA VAL A 48 17.19 7.45 -8.11
C VAL A 48 16.18 6.37 -8.42
N HIS A 49 15.94 5.46 -7.48
CA HIS A 49 14.88 4.49 -7.59
C HIS A 49 13.92 4.56 -6.40
N HIS A 50 12.71 4.14 -6.63
CA HIS A 50 11.67 4.14 -5.62
C HIS A 50 11.52 2.72 -5.05
N ARG A 51 11.80 2.58 -3.77
CA ARG A 51 11.57 1.34 -3.04
C ARG A 51 10.22 1.39 -2.35
N THR A 52 9.43 0.32 -2.48
CA THR A 52 8.20 0.19 -1.68
C THR A 52 8.56 0.05 -0.22
N VAL A 53 8.04 0.95 0.60
CA VAL A 53 8.28 0.89 2.05
C VAL A 53 7.39 -0.18 2.64
N ASP A 54 8.02 -1.16 3.27
CA ASP A 54 7.32 -2.14 4.10
C ASP A 54 6.96 -1.49 5.43
N MET A 55 5.69 -1.12 5.56
CA MET A 55 5.16 -0.47 6.76
C MET A 55 5.35 -1.34 8.00
N LEU A 56 5.10 -2.65 7.91
CA LEU A 56 5.24 -3.57 9.05
C LEU A 56 6.70 -3.65 9.52
N GLN A 57 7.63 -3.73 8.57
CA GLN A 57 9.05 -3.73 8.89
C GLN A 57 9.50 -2.42 9.54
N ARG A 58 9.01 -1.28 9.05
CA ARG A 58 9.29 0.04 9.67
C ARG A 58 8.73 0.12 11.09
N MET A 59 7.52 -0.39 11.34
CA MET A 59 6.92 -0.43 12.67
C MET A 59 7.71 -1.32 13.63
N LEU A 60 8.25 -2.44 13.16
CA LEU A 60 9.13 -3.31 13.94
C LEU A 60 10.45 -2.60 14.28
N GLN A 61 11.13 -2.00 13.30
CA GLN A 61 12.37 -1.25 13.50
C GLN A 61 12.20 -0.08 14.46
N SER A 62 11.06 0.62 14.40
CA SER A 62 10.73 1.72 15.31
C SER A 62 10.20 1.24 16.68
N LYS A 63 10.22 -0.07 16.94
CA LYS A 63 9.74 -0.71 18.19
C LYS A 63 8.28 -0.39 18.55
N ARG A 64 7.47 -0.05 17.55
CA ARG A 64 6.02 0.17 17.74
C ARG A 64 5.24 -1.14 17.81
N ILE A 65 5.76 -2.19 17.21
CA ILE A 65 5.27 -3.56 17.29
C ILE A 65 6.43 -4.48 17.64
N ASN A 66 6.13 -5.63 18.25
CA ASN A 66 7.09 -6.67 18.55
C ASN A 66 7.16 -7.73 17.42
N GLU A 67 8.10 -8.66 17.52
CA GLU A 67 8.30 -9.71 16.53
C GLU A 67 7.08 -10.63 16.37
N ALA A 68 6.37 -10.93 17.48
CA ALA A 68 5.17 -11.76 17.44
C ALA A 68 4.05 -11.08 16.63
N MET A 69 3.83 -9.77 16.83
CA MET A 69 2.88 -8.97 16.05
C MET A 69 3.28 -8.90 14.58
N HIS A 70 4.57 -8.72 14.30
CA HIS A 70 5.09 -8.68 12.95
C HIS A 70 4.89 -10.03 12.25
N SER A 71 5.23 -11.15 12.90
CA SER A 71 5.04 -12.50 12.36
C SER A 71 3.57 -12.80 12.08
N ALA A 72 2.67 -12.47 13.02
CA ALA A 72 1.23 -12.65 12.84
C ALA A 72 0.69 -11.82 11.66
N ALA A 73 1.16 -10.57 11.50
CA ALA A 73 0.79 -9.73 10.36
C ALA A 73 1.26 -10.35 9.03
N ARG A 74 2.47 -10.90 8.97
CA ARG A 74 3.01 -11.58 7.78
C ARG A 74 2.26 -12.85 7.46
N GLU A 75 1.90 -13.63 8.46
CA GLU A 75 1.09 -14.84 8.27
C GLU A 75 -0.30 -14.49 7.74
N PHE A 76 -0.95 -13.47 8.30
CA PHE A 76 -2.21 -12.96 7.78
C PHE A 76 -2.08 -12.53 6.32
N GLN A 77 -1.05 -11.73 5.99
CA GLN A 77 -0.79 -11.25 4.63
C GLN A 77 -0.58 -12.41 3.64
N THR A 78 0.17 -13.42 4.04
CA THR A 78 0.42 -14.62 3.23
C THR A 78 -0.88 -15.37 2.96
N ASN A 79 -1.67 -15.65 4.01
CA ASN A 79 -2.96 -16.32 3.85
C ASN A 79 -3.94 -15.50 3.01
N PHE A 80 -3.96 -14.17 3.19
CA PHE A 80 -4.80 -13.26 2.41
C PHE A 80 -4.45 -13.32 0.91
N THR A 81 -3.18 -13.36 0.59
CA THR A 81 -2.68 -13.48 -0.79
C THR A 81 -3.03 -14.84 -1.40
N ILE A 82 -2.81 -15.94 -0.65
CA ILE A 82 -3.14 -17.31 -1.10
C ILE A 82 -4.66 -17.44 -1.30
N ALA A 83 -5.45 -16.88 -0.39
CA ALA A 83 -6.91 -16.90 -0.47
C ALA A 83 -7.47 -16.10 -1.67
N ASN A 84 -6.61 -15.34 -2.35
CA ASN A 84 -6.96 -14.48 -3.49
C ASN A 84 -8.12 -13.51 -3.17
N LEU A 85 -8.04 -12.87 -2.02
CA LEU A 85 -9.06 -11.95 -1.52
C LEU A 85 -8.86 -10.50 -1.99
N ASP A 86 -7.74 -10.21 -2.67
CA ASP A 86 -7.50 -8.91 -3.30
C ASP A 86 -8.26 -8.84 -4.65
N PRO A 87 -9.30 -8.00 -4.77
CA PRO A 87 -10.09 -7.92 -6.00
C PRO A 87 -9.28 -7.46 -7.22
N LEU A 88 -8.17 -6.73 -7.03
CA LEU A 88 -7.30 -6.32 -8.13
C LEU A 88 -6.41 -7.44 -8.66
N ARG A 89 -6.10 -8.44 -7.81
CA ARG A 89 -5.33 -9.62 -8.20
C ARG A 89 -6.21 -10.78 -8.67
N ALA A 90 -7.51 -10.72 -8.36
CA ALA A 90 -8.49 -11.73 -8.75
C ALA A 90 -8.91 -11.64 -10.22
N LEU A 91 -8.46 -10.62 -10.98
CA LEU A 91 -8.71 -10.55 -12.41
C LEU A 91 -8.02 -11.74 -13.10
N PRO A 92 -8.76 -12.58 -13.84
CA PRO A 92 -8.19 -13.72 -14.53
C PRO A 92 -7.26 -13.19 -15.65
N VAL A 93 -5.97 -13.17 -15.39
CA VAL A 93 -4.99 -13.15 -16.47
C VAL A 93 -5.17 -14.47 -17.17
N LEU A 94 -5.71 -14.42 -18.40
CA LEU A 94 -5.90 -15.53 -19.35
C LEU A 94 -5.43 -16.89 -18.82
N ARG A 95 -6.37 -17.66 -18.23
CA ARG A 95 -6.08 -19.00 -17.75
C ARG A 95 -5.71 -19.86 -18.94
N VAL A 96 -4.43 -20.13 -19.08
CA VAL A 96 -4.00 -21.32 -19.80
C VAL A 96 -4.37 -22.50 -18.90
N PRO A 97 -5.17 -23.45 -19.37
CA PRO A 97 -5.53 -24.64 -18.57
C PRO A 97 -4.25 -25.37 -18.19
N ALA A 98 -3.89 -25.34 -16.91
CA ALA A 98 -2.76 -26.12 -16.41
C ALA A 98 -3.23 -27.55 -16.12
N PRO A 99 -2.59 -28.58 -16.70
CA PRO A 99 -2.94 -29.97 -16.43
C PRO A 99 -2.48 -30.35 -15.02
N ARG A 100 -3.39 -30.93 -14.22
CA ARG A 100 -3.15 -31.65 -12.97
C ARG A 100 -2.54 -30.86 -11.81
N GLY A 101 -3.30 -29.96 -11.19
CA GLY A 101 -2.91 -29.25 -9.97
C GLY A 101 -4.04 -28.39 -9.40
N GLU A 102 -5.20 -28.34 -10.06
CA GLU A 102 -6.31 -27.46 -9.66
C GLU A 102 -6.95 -27.84 -8.32
N VAL A 103 -6.96 -29.14 -7.97
CA VAL A 103 -7.56 -29.62 -6.71
C VAL A 103 -6.75 -29.14 -5.52
N ASP A 104 -5.44 -29.28 -5.55
CA ASP A 104 -4.54 -28.84 -4.46
C ASP A 104 -4.54 -27.32 -4.29
N LEU A 105 -4.64 -26.57 -5.39
CA LEU A 105 -4.71 -25.10 -5.34
C LEU A 105 -6.03 -24.65 -4.71
N ASN A 106 -7.15 -25.30 -5.00
CA ASN A 106 -8.44 -24.98 -4.42
C ASN A 106 -8.49 -25.28 -2.92
N GLU A 107 -7.93 -26.40 -2.47
CA GLU A 107 -7.87 -26.75 -1.04
C GLU A 107 -6.99 -25.77 -0.27
N ARG A 108 -5.82 -25.42 -0.78
CA ARG A 108 -4.96 -24.38 -0.19
C ARG A 108 -5.67 -23.03 -0.08
N GLN A 109 -6.40 -22.64 -1.13
CA GLN A 109 -7.14 -21.37 -1.12
C GLN A 109 -8.29 -21.42 -0.10
N LEU A 110 -9.03 -22.51 -0.02
CA LEU A 110 -10.11 -22.69 0.95
C LEU A 110 -9.59 -22.67 2.39
N HIS A 111 -8.48 -23.34 2.64
CA HIS A 111 -7.81 -23.32 3.95
C HIS A 111 -7.33 -21.92 4.32
N ALA A 112 -6.68 -21.22 3.39
CA ALA A 112 -6.23 -19.85 3.60
C ALA A 112 -7.41 -18.88 3.85
N ARG A 113 -8.53 -19.04 3.12
CA ARG A 113 -9.76 -18.26 3.35
C ARG A 113 -10.32 -18.48 4.75
N ARG A 114 -10.37 -19.74 5.19
CA ARG A 114 -10.82 -20.06 6.56
C ARG A 114 -9.97 -19.38 7.60
N ARG A 115 -8.64 -19.49 7.50
CA ARG A 115 -7.70 -18.84 8.41
C ARG A 115 -7.87 -17.31 8.45
N VAL A 116 -8.01 -16.66 7.29
CA VAL A 116 -8.26 -15.22 7.25
C VAL A 116 -9.58 -14.86 7.92
N LEU A 117 -10.64 -15.63 7.66
CA LEU A 117 -11.95 -15.38 8.28
C LEU A 117 -11.90 -15.57 9.80
N GLU A 118 -11.26 -16.63 10.30
CA GLU A 118 -11.08 -16.88 11.73
C GLU A 118 -10.29 -15.76 12.40
N ALA A 119 -9.21 -15.29 11.78
CA ALA A 119 -8.44 -14.15 12.27
C ALA A 119 -9.27 -12.86 12.32
N VAL A 120 -10.06 -12.58 11.29
CA VAL A 120 -10.96 -11.42 11.26
C VAL A 120 -12.07 -11.56 12.30
N GLN A 121 -12.61 -12.76 12.51
CA GLN A 121 -13.61 -13.02 13.56
C GLN A 121 -13.04 -12.79 14.96
N ALA A 122 -11.79 -13.21 15.21
CA ALA A 122 -11.10 -12.94 16.48
C ALA A 122 -10.95 -11.42 16.76
N LEU A 123 -10.95 -10.60 15.72
CA LEU A 123 -10.93 -9.14 15.79
C LEU A 123 -12.33 -8.49 15.90
N GLY A 124 -13.38 -9.30 16.03
CA GLY A 124 -14.78 -8.83 16.09
C GLY A 124 -15.46 -8.70 14.72
N GLY A 125 -14.92 -9.35 13.69
CA GLY A 125 -15.46 -9.35 12.33
C GLY A 125 -14.99 -8.16 11.48
N ILE A 126 -15.31 -8.19 10.19
CA ILE A 126 -14.88 -7.16 9.22
C ILE A 126 -15.52 -5.79 9.47
N SER A 127 -16.69 -5.75 10.10
CA SER A 127 -17.37 -4.51 10.47
C SER A 127 -16.78 -3.84 11.71
N SER A 128 -15.96 -4.57 12.49
CA SER A 128 -15.25 -3.96 13.62
C SER A 128 -14.12 -3.07 13.12
N PRO A 129 -13.74 -2.03 13.87
CA PRO A 129 -12.59 -1.19 13.52
C PRO A 129 -11.29 -1.98 13.39
N ALA A 130 -11.06 -2.93 14.28
CA ALA A 130 -9.86 -3.76 14.27
C ALA A 130 -9.81 -4.70 13.06
N GLY A 131 -10.90 -5.42 12.78
CA GLY A 131 -10.99 -6.31 11.63
C GLY A 131 -10.92 -5.56 10.30
N SER A 132 -11.65 -4.42 10.17
CA SER A 132 -11.57 -3.55 9.01
C SER A 132 -10.14 -3.00 8.79
N CYS A 133 -9.47 -2.58 9.87
CA CYS A 133 -8.11 -2.07 9.80
C CYS A 133 -7.15 -3.16 9.28
N ILE A 134 -7.17 -4.35 9.85
CA ILE A 134 -6.31 -5.46 9.41
C ILE A 134 -6.61 -5.86 7.97
N TRP A 135 -7.88 -5.96 7.60
CA TRP A 135 -8.28 -6.28 6.22
C TRP A 135 -7.69 -5.31 5.20
N HIS A 136 -7.86 -4.01 5.45
CA HIS A 136 -7.43 -2.99 4.49
C HIS A 136 -5.93 -2.71 4.55
N VAL A 137 -5.34 -2.63 5.75
CA VAL A 137 -3.95 -2.21 5.91
C VAL A 137 -2.99 -3.37 5.70
N VAL A 138 -3.26 -4.54 6.31
CA VAL A 138 -2.38 -5.70 6.19
C VAL A 138 -2.74 -6.56 4.97
N GLY A 139 -4.02 -6.86 4.76
CA GLY A 139 -4.49 -7.68 3.66
C GLY A 139 -4.32 -6.99 2.30
N LEU A 140 -4.98 -5.83 2.12
CA LEU A 140 -4.95 -5.06 0.88
C LEU A 140 -3.71 -4.14 0.76
N GLN A 141 -2.81 -4.14 1.74
CA GLN A 141 -1.59 -3.33 1.76
C GLN A 141 -1.83 -1.83 1.53
N ARG A 142 -2.95 -1.31 2.05
CA ARG A 142 -3.26 0.12 2.01
C ARG A 142 -2.56 0.87 3.14
N SER A 143 -2.34 2.17 2.97
CA SER A 143 -1.79 2.97 4.04
C SER A 143 -2.79 3.15 5.18
N VAL A 144 -2.29 3.26 6.43
CA VAL A 144 -3.11 3.55 7.61
C VAL A 144 -3.89 4.86 7.42
N ARG A 145 -3.27 5.85 6.78
CA ARG A 145 -3.90 7.14 6.48
C ARG A 145 -5.09 7.00 5.54
N GLU A 146 -4.95 6.20 4.47
CA GLU A 146 -6.02 5.96 3.52
C GLU A 146 -7.21 5.26 4.20
N TRP A 147 -6.93 4.26 5.03
CA TRP A 147 -7.95 3.58 5.81
C TRP A 147 -8.63 4.56 6.78
N ALA A 148 -7.86 5.37 7.52
CA ALA A 148 -8.40 6.34 8.49
C ALA A 148 -9.34 7.37 7.84
N LEU A 149 -9.02 7.84 6.63
CA LEU A 149 -9.87 8.77 5.88
C LEU A 149 -11.19 8.16 5.44
N ARG A 150 -11.23 6.85 5.21
CA ARG A 150 -12.44 6.11 4.80
C ARG A 150 -13.30 5.68 5.99
N GLN A 151 -12.70 5.53 7.16
CA GLN A 151 -13.38 5.16 8.40
C GLN A 151 -13.85 6.43 9.10
N GLY A 152 -15.09 6.85 8.82
CA GLY A 152 -15.72 7.95 9.52
C GLY A 152 -16.76 7.45 10.53
N TRP A 153 -16.60 7.80 11.81
CA TRP A 153 -17.68 7.67 12.78
C TRP A 153 -18.33 9.03 13.02
N GLY A 154 -19.65 9.09 12.87
CA GLY A 154 -20.39 10.32 13.05
C GLY A 154 -19.96 11.44 12.08
N GLY A 155 -19.56 11.09 10.85
CA GLY A 155 -19.15 12.06 9.83
C GLY A 155 -17.76 12.68 10.03
N ARG A 156 -16.99 12.21 11.02
CA ARG A 156 -15.61 12.67 11.25
C ARG A 156 -14.60 11.58 10.91
N PRO A 157 -13.56 11.87 10.13
CA PRO A 157 -12.51 10.89 9.84
C PRO A 157 -11.75 10.53 11.12
N VAL A 158 -11.32 9.27 11.21
CA VAL A 158 -10.45 8.81 12.30
C VAL A 158 -9.11 9.52 12.22
N ARG A 159 -8.59 10.03 13.34
CA ARG A 159 -7.26 10.63 13.38
C ARG A 159 -6.19 9.57 13.13
N GLN A 160 -5.10 9.95 12.51
CA GLN A 160 -4.03 9.02 12.13
C GLN A 160 -3.43 8.29 13.33
N GLU A 161 -3.26 8.97 14.46
CA GLU A 161 -2.74 8.38 15.70
C GLU A 161 -3.70 7.34 16.27
N GLN A 162 -5.00 7.60 16.22
CA GLN A 162 -6.03 6.63 16.62
C GLN A 162 -6.03 5.41 15.70
N ALA A 163 -5.90 5.63 14.39
CA ALA A 163 -5.81 4.56 13.40
C ALA A 163 -4.57 3.68 13.63
N GLN A 164 -3.42 4.28 13.96
CA GLN A 164 -2.22 3.54 14.34
C GLN A 164 -2.42 2.74 15.63
N GLY A 165 -3.07 3.32 16.63
CA GLY A 165 -3.42 2.63 17.87
C GLY A 165 -4.33 1.42 17.63
N ILE A 166 -5.35 1.56 16.77
CA ILE A 166 -6.24 0.46 16.36
C ILE A 166 -5.44 -0.65 15.67
N LEU A 167 -4.54 -0.30 14.75
CA LEU A 167 -3.68 -1.27 14.07
C LEU A 167 -2.80 -2.04 15.05
N ILE A 168 -2.13 -1.34 15.97
CA ILE A 168 -1.25 -1.97 16.98
C ILE A 168 -2.05 -2.91 17.88
N ALA A 169 -3.21 -2.47 18.37
CA ALA A 169 -4.09 -3.30 19.20
C ALA A 169 -4.57 -4.55 18.43
N ALA A 170 -4.99 -4.38 17.19
CA ALA A 170 -5.41 -5.47 16.34
C ALA A 170 -4.28 -6.49 16.07
N LEU A 171 -3.05 -6.01 15.83
CA LEU A 171 -1.87 -6.87 15.69
C LEU A 171 -1.55 -7.62 16.99
N GLY A 172 -1.78 -7.00 18.15
CA GLY A 172 -1.65 -7.67 19.44
C GLY A 172 -2.62 -8.83 19.61
N VAL A 173 -3.88 -8.67 19.20
CA VAL A 173 -4.87 -9.74 19.18
C VAL A 173 -4.48 -10.86 18.22
N LEU A 174 -4.02 -10.51 17.01
CA LEU A 174 -3.56 -11.49 16.03
C LEU A 174 -2.34 -12.29 16.52
N ALA A 175 -1.41 -11.64 17.25
CA ALA A 175 -0.25 -12.31 17.81
C ALA A 175 -0.63 -13.36 18.89
N GLY A 176 -1.75 -13.15 19.59
CA GLY A 176 -2.33 -14.14 20.52
C GLY A 176 -3.22 -15.19 19.85
N HIS A 177 -3.57 -14.99 18.59
CA HIS A 177 -4.43 -15.92 17.84
C HIS A 177 -3.62 -17.15 17.41
N ARG A 178 -4.16 -18.35 17.72
CA ARG A 178 -3.54 -19.61 17.28
C ARG A 178 -4.02 -19.91 15.86
N TRP A 179 -3.11 -19.89 14.92
CA TRP A 179 -3.35 -20.30 13.54
C TRP A 179 -3.47 -21.84 13.46
N GLN A 180 -4.69 -22.35 13.43
CA GLN A 180 -4.97 -23.80 13.31
C GLN A 180 -5.11 -24.20 11.84
#